data_7ffb9d00cb3b7e598e28bded60b0131e
#
_entry.id   7ffb9d00cb3b7e598e28bded60b0131e
#
_cell.length_a   1.000
_cell.length_b   1.000
_cell.length_c   1.000
_cell.angle_alpha   90.00
_cell.angle_beta   90.00
_cell.angle_gamma   90.00
#
_symmetry.space_group_name_H-M   'P 1'
#
loop_
_entity.id
_entity.type
_entity.pdbx_description
1 polymer ?
#
loop_
_entity_poly.entity_id
_entity_poly.type
_entity_poly.pdbx_seq_one_letter_code
_entity_poly.pdbx_strand_id
1 'polypeptide(L)'
;MTTTVLVAGATGDLGSRISRELLSHDTRLRVLTRPGTSTAVDRFGDDPRVDIVTADYADHDALVAAASGVDVVVSAVSGTRPVIVDAQRALLAAAVAAGVPRFLPSDYSADHRRLTPGTNRNLELRREFAADLDAAPIQAASVLNGMFTELLAGQAPLILRDRKRVLYWSSADQVLDVTTKDDTARTVALVALDADAPRVVEVAGDRVTARQVAELATELSGGTFTLQWAGTTGTLSAMAAVGRRLSRDPDETFPAWQGMQYFVSMFSGEGELRHIDNDRYGRQTWTTARDILQPWLAGTGSPAA
;
A
#
# COMPACT_ATOMS: atom_id res chain seq x y z
N MET A 1 6.06 24.09 15.97
CA MET A 1 4.58 24.08 15.84
C MET A 1 4.18 22.62 15.67
N THR A 2 3.18 22.13 16.39
CA THR A 2 2.66 20.76 16.26
C THR A 2 2.00 20.60 14.91
N THR A 3 2.40 19.61 14.11
CA THR A 3 1.84 19.36 12.78
C THR A 3 0.47 18.70 12.87
N THR A 4 -0.51 19.24 12.19
CA THR A 4 -1.87 18.68 12.11
C THR A 4 -2.02 17.87 10.81
N VAL A 5 -2.29 16.55 10.95
CA VAL A 5 -2.41 15.62 9.84
C VAL A 5 -3.86 15.14 9.71
N LEU A 6 -4.49 15.36 8.55
CA LEU A 6 -5.76 14.72 8.24
C LEU A 6 -5.51 13.35 7.62
N VAL A 7 -6.11 12.30 8.23
CA VAL A 7 -5.99 10.94 7.73
C VAL A 7 -7.35 10.44 7.23
N ALA A 8 -7.44 10.20 5.92
CA ALA A 8 -8.58 9.53 5.32
C ALA A 8 -8.33 8.02 5.26
N GLY A 9 -9.27 7.20 5.76
CA GLY A 9 -9.10 5.76 5.85
C GLY A 9 -8.36 5.29 7.12
N ALA A 10 -8.26 6.12 8.16
CA ALA A 10 -7.57 5.84 9.43
C ALA A 10 -8.05 4.56 10.15
N THR A 11 -9.27 4.10 9.89
CA THR A 11 -9.82 2.88 10.50
C THR A 11 -9.47 1.60 9.75
N GLY A 12 -8.88 1.69 8.55
CA GLY A 12 -8.37 0.55 7.81
C GLY A 12 -7.10 -0.04 8.42
N ASP A 13 -6.64 -1.20 7.94
CA ASP A 13 -5.44 -1.86 8.47
C ASP A 13 -4.20 -0.94 8.35
N LEU A 14 -3.84 -0.52 7.14
CA LEU A 14 -2.70 0.37 6.96
C LEU A 14 -2.93 1.76 7.56
N GLY A 15 -4.13 2.34 7.39
CA GLY A 15 -4.46 3.65 7.93
C GLY A 15 -4.36 3.75 9.44
N SER A 16 -4.72 2.67 10.17
CA SER A 16 -4.57 2.63 11.63
C SER A 16 -3.11 2.52 12.09
N ARG A 17 -2.26 1.85 11.31
CA ARG A 17 -0.82 1.79 11.55
C ARG A 17 -0.18 3.17 11.30
N ILE A 18 -0.51 3.82 10.17
CA ILE A 18 -0.07 5.19 9.85
C ILE A 18 -0.48 6.16 10.96
N SER A 19 -1.74 6.10 11.42
CA SER A 19 -2.23 6.96 12.47
C SER A 19 -1.47 6.77 13.79
N ARG A 20 -1.14 5.53 14.15
CA ARG A 20 -0.35 5.21 15.34
C ARG A 20 1.09 5.74 15.21
N GLU A 21 1.71 5.56 14.04
CA GLU A 21 3.04 6.08 13.79
C GLU A 21 3.07 7.61 13.84
N LEU A 22 2.10 8.29 13.24
CA LEU A 22 1.98 9.74 13.36
C LEU A 22 1.85 10.19 14.82
N LEU A 23 1.04 9.50 15.62
CA LEU A 23 0.87 9.80 17.05
C LEU A 23 2.11 9.49 17.90
N SER A 24 3.07 8.72 17.40
CA SER A 24 4.37 8.54 18.09
C SER A 24 5.28 9.77 17.96
N HIS A 25 4.93 10.69 17.06
CA HIS A 25 5.58 12.00 16.90
C HIS A 25 4.76 13.12 17.57
N ASP A 26 5.29 14.33 17.58
CA ASP A 26 4.57 15.53 18.07
C ASP A 26 3.57 16.02 17.01
N THR A 27 2.46 15.30 16.87
CA THR A 27 1.41 15.57 15.89
C THR A 27 0.04 15.61 16.50
N ARG A 28 -0.88 16.29 15.83
CA ARG A 28 -2.33 16.16 16.02
C ARG A 28 -2.93 15.48 14.81
N LEU A 29 -3.83 14.53 15.04
CA LEU A 29 -4.55 13.89 13.96
C LEU A 29 -5.95 14.44 13.82
N ARG A 30 -6.38 14.61 12.58
CA ARG A 30 -7.79 14.74 12.24
C ARG A 30 -8.19 13.51 11.42
N VAL A 31 -9.02 12.66 12.01
CA VAL A 31 -9.49 11.42 11.39
C VAL A 31 -10.76 11.70 10.61
N LEU A 32 -10.68 11.58 9.29
CA LEU A 32 -11.84 11.73 8.42
C LEU A 32 -12.63 10.43 8.35
N THR A 33 -13.91 10.50 8.74
CA THR A 33 -14.85 9.36 8.68
C THR A 33 -16.03 9.66 7.78
N ARG A 34 -16.68 8.61 7.30
CA ARG A 34 -17.97 8.72 6.61
C ARG A 34 -19.12 8.80 7.63
N PRO A 35 -20.24 9.45 7.30
CA PRO A 35 -21.43 9.45 8.14
C PRO A 35 -21.86 8.01 8.53
N GLY A 36 -22.32 7.84 9.78
CA GLY A 36 -22.85 6.58 10.27
C GLY A 36 -21.80 5.53 10.70
N THR A 37 -20.50 5.87 10.77
CA THR A 37 -19.45 4.96 11.25
C THR A 37 -18.98 5.34 12.64
N SER A 38 -19.00 4.40 13.60
CA SER A 38 -18.48 4.58 14.97
C SER A 38 -17.02 4.13 15.13
N THR A 39 -16.49 3.34 14.23
CA THR A 39 -15.18 2.67 14.35
C THR A 39 -14.02 3.63 14.67
N ALA A 40 -14.10 4.89 14.21
CA ALA A 40 -13.07 5.88 14.52
C ALA A 40 -13.14 6.31 15.99
N VAL A 41 -14.36 6.50 16.54
CA VAL A 41 -14.57 6.83 17.94
C VAL A 41 -14.08 5.68 18.83
N ASP A 42 -14.43 4.44 18.48
CA ASP A 42 -14.01 3.25 19.25
C ASP A 42 -12.48 3.08 19.28
N ARG A 43 -11.79 3.55 18.22
CA ARG A 43 -10.35 3.34 18.06
C ARG A 43 -9.49 4.51 18.55
N PHE A 44 -9.98 5.73 18.42
CA PHE A 44 -9.21 6.96 18.63
C PHE A 44 -9.85 7.95 19.61
N GLY A 45 -11.09 7.73 20.04
CA GLY A 45 -11.88 8.73 20.78
C GLY A 45 -11.29 9.13 22.14
N ASP A 46 -10.42 8.31 22.72
CA ASP A 46 -9.80 8.59 24.03
C ASP A 46 -8.47 9.37 23.94
N ASP A 47 -7.89 9.55 22.74
CA ASP A 47 -6.65 10.32 22.59
C ASP A 47 -6.95 11.81 22.37
N PRO A 48 -6.56 12.70 23.30
CA PRO A 48 -6.85 14.14 23.20
C PRO A 48 -6.15 14.85 22.04
N ARG A 49 -5.23 14.18 21.35
CA ARG A 49 -4.58 14.69 20.15
C ARG A 49 -5.35 14.35 18.87
N VAL A 50 -6.43 13.58 18.98
CA VAL A 50 -7.23 13.14 17.83
C VAL A 50 -8.56 13.87 17.77
N ASP A 51 -8.79 14.53 16.65
CA ASP A 51 -10.05 15.16 16.28
C ASP A 51 -10.75 14.27 15.23
N ILE A 52 -11.99 13.85 15.49
CA ILE A 52 -12.75 13.00 14.58
C ILE A 52 -13.77 13.87 13.85
N VAL A 53 -13.62 13.97 12.54
CA VAL A 53 -14.50 14.75 11.68
C VAL A 53 -15.23 13.84 10.69
N THR A 54 -16.49 14.17 10.45
CA THR A 54 -17.36 13.40 9.56
C THR A 54 -17.69 14.20 8.31
N ALA A 55 -17.38 13.64 7.14
CA ALA A 55 -17.81 14.20 5.87
C ALA A 55 -18.09 13.11 4.85
N ASP A 56 -19.09 13.34 3.99
CA ASP A 56 -19.29 12.53 2.79
C ASP A 56 -18.38 13.07 1.68
N TYR A 57 -17.78 12.16 0.88
CA TYR A 57 -16.94 12.57 -0.26
C TYR A 57 -17.71 13.31 -1.36
N ALA A 58 -19.05 13.23 -1.37
CA ALA A 58 -19.91 14.00 -2.24
C ALA A 58 -20.18 15.44 -1.73
N ASP A 59 -19.88 15.72 -0.45
CA ASP A 59 -20.07 17.03 0.19
C ASP A 59 -18.75 17.81 0.21
N HIS A 60 -18.56 18.63 -0.82
CA HIS A 60 -17.34 19.44 -0.97
C HIS A 60 -17.10 20.38 0.21
N ASP A 61 -18.15 21.08 0.67
CA ASP A 61 -18.02 22.07 1.74
C ASP A 61 -17.66 21.41 3.08
N ALA A 62 -18.24 20.25 3.36
CA ALA A 62 -17.90 19.46 4.54
C ALA A 62 -16.44 18.95 4.48
N LEU A 63 -15.96 18.54 3.29
CA LEU A 63 -14.56 18.16 3.11
C LEU A 63 -13.60 19.35 3.26
N VAL A 64 -13.94 20.53 2.74
CA VAL A 64 -13.15 21.77 2.93
C VAL A 64 -13.09 22.14 4.40
N ALA A 65 -14.22 22.10 5.12
CA ALA A 65 -14.25 22.33 6.56
C ALA A 65 -13.37 21.32 7.33
N ALA A 66 -13.43 20.03 6.95
CA ALA A 66 -12.58 18.98 7.51
C ALA A 66 -11.08 19.22 7.25
N ALA A 67 -10.71 19.77 6.10
CA ALA A 67 -9.32 20.04 5.72
C ALA A 67 -8.80 21.40 6.23
N SER A 68 -9.66 22.29 6.76
CA SER A 68 -9.25 23.63 7.19
C SER A 68 -8.27 23.58 8.38
N GLY A 69 -7.14 24.28 8.26
CA GLY A 69 -6.08 24.33 9.28
C GLY A 69 -5.27 23.04 9.39
N VAL A 70 -5.29 22.18 8.37
CA VAL A 70 -4.49 20.96 8.26
C VAL A 70 -3.18 21.27 7.52
N ASP A 71 -2.06 20.74 7.99
CA ASP A 71 -0.74 20.90 7.36
C ASP A 71 -0.48 19.85 6.27
N VAL A 72 -1.05 18.66 6.42
CA VAL A 72 -0.90 17.58 5.44
C VAL A 72 -2.11 16.64 5.43
N VAL A 73 -2.56 16.25 4.25
CA VAL A 73 -3.56 15.18 4.06
C VAL A 73 -2.83 13.89 3.73
N VAL A 74 -3.16 12.82 4.45
CA VAL A 74 -2.71 11.45 4.18
C VAL A 74 -3.91 10.59 3.83
N SER A 75 -3.92 10.06 2.61
CA SER A 75 -4.95 9.12 2.15
C SER A 75 -4.47 7.69 2.33
N ALA A 76 -5.22 6.88 3.07
CA ALA A 76 -5.01 5.44 3.25
C ALA A 76 -6.27 4.65 2.88
N VAL A 77 -7.00 5.13 1.88
CA VAL A 77 -8.22 4.50 1.39
C VAL A 77 -7.92 3.32 0.48
N SER A 78 -8.80 2.33 0.46
CA SER A 78 -8.68 1.15 -0.40
C SER A 78 -10.02 0.87 -1.09
N GLY A 79 -9.96 0.51 -2.35
CA GLY A 79 -11.15 0.24 -3.15
C GLY A 79 -10.86 0.22 -4.64
N THR A 80 -11.91 0.30 -5.42
CA THR A 80 -11.88 0.43 -6.87
C THR A 80 -11.99 1.92 -7.28
N ARG A 81 -12.33 2.21 -8.53
CA ARG A 81 -12.40 3.58 -9.07
C ARG A 81 -13.15 4.59 -8.19
N PRO A 82 -14.36 4.29 -7.66
CA PRO A 82 -15.09 5.27 -6.82
C PRO A 82 -14.28 5.73 -5.60
N VAL A 83 -13.36 4.88 -5.09
CA VAL A 83 -12.54 5.20 -3.92
C VAL A 83 -11.17 5.74 -4.31
N ILE A 84 -10.44 5.03 -5.19
CA ILE A 84 -9.04 5.37 -5.50
C ILE A 84 -8.94 6.62 -6.40
N VAL A 85 -9.94 6.85 -7.25
CA VAL A 85 -9.93 8.02 -8.14
C VAL A 85 -10.94 9.06 -7.65
N ASP A 86 -12.22 8.73 -7.60
CA ASP A 86 -13.26 9.73 -7.45
C ASP A 86 -13.28 10.34 -6.04
N ALA A 87 -13.21 9.52 -4.98
CA ALA A 87 -13.15 10.03 -3.61
C ALA A 87 -11.83 10.76 -3.32
N GLN A 88 -10.69 10.30 -3.84
CA GLN A 88 -9.44 11.03 -3.68
C GLN A 88 -9.41 12.35 -4.46
N ARG A 89 -10.05 12.44 -5.63
CA ARG A 89 -10.26 13.73 -6.36
C ARG A 89 -11.05 14.71 -5.52
N ALA A 90 -12.15 14.27 -4.90
CA ALA A 90 -12.95 15.13 -4.03
C ALA A 90 -12.14 15.62 -2.83
N LEU A 91 -11.37 14.72 -2.19
CA LEU A 91 -10.50 15.08 -1.07
C LEU A 91 -9.36 16.03 -1.49
N LEU A 92 -8.75 15.80 -2.65
CA LEU A 92 -7.72 16.69 -3.23
C LEU A 92 -8.26 18.07 -3.52
N ALA A 93 -9.43 18.17 -4.17
CA ALA A 93 -10.08 19.46 -4.46
C ALA A 93 -10.39 20.23 -3.18
N ALA A 94 -10.88 19.56 -2.14
CA ALA A 94 -11.14 20.16 -0.84
C ALA A 94 -9.85 20.59 -0.13
N ALA A 95 -8.78 19.80 -0.18
CA ALA A 95 -7.47 20.13 0.38
C ALA A 95 -6.90 21.40 -0.29
N VAL A 96 -6.97 21.48 -1.62
CA VAL A 96 -6.56 22.69 -2.37
C VAL A 96 -7.40 23.90 -1.97
N ALA A 97 -8.73 23.76 -1.91
CA ALA A 97 -9.63 24.85 -1.53
C ALA A 97 -9.41 25.34 -0.09
N ALA A 98 -9.05 24.44 0.83
CA ALA A 98 -8.71 24.74 2.22
C ALA A 98 -7.27 25.30 2.40
N GLY A 99 -6.47 25.35 1.33
CA GLY A 99 -5.08 25.83 1.37
C GLY A 99 -4.12 24.88 2.06
N VAL A 100 -4.41 23.56 2.08
CA VAL A 100 -3.52 22.55 2.64
C VAL A 100 -2.22 22.51 1.84
N PRO A 101 -1.02 22.58 2.48
CA PRO A 101 0.24 22.61 1.74
C PRO A 101 0.59 21.28 1.07
N ARG A 102 0.22 20.13 1.66
CA ARG A 102 0.74 18.83 1.22
C ARG A 102 -0.32 17.73 1.20
N PHE A 103 -0.16 16.79 0.23
CA PHE A 103 -1.05 15.65 0.05
C PHE A 103 -0.25 14.35 -0.23
N LEU A 104 -0.50 13.32 0.56
CA LEU A 104 0.02 11.97 0.34
C LEU A 104 -1.13 11.07 -0.15
N PRO A 105 -1.08 10.58 -1.40
CA PRO A 105 -2.11 9.70 -1.95
C PRO A 105 -2.01 8.27 -1.42
N SER A 106 -3.06 7.48 -1.63
CA SER A 106 -3.06 6.05 -1.31
C SER A 106 -2.34 5.22 -2.38
N ASP A 107 -1.03 5.46 -2.54
CA ASP A 107 -0.18 4.85 -3.59
C ASP A 107 0.71 3.70 -3.08
N TYR A 108 0.40 3.17 -1.90
CA TYR A 108 1.18 2.10 -1.24
C TYR A 108 1.16 0.82 -2.04
N SER A 109 2.11 0.69 -2.98
CA SER A 109 2.15 -0.38 -3.98
C SER A 109 3.51 -0.49 -4.67
N ALA A 110 3.61 -1.44 -5.62
CA ALA A 110 4.67 -1.49 -6.63
C ALA A 110 4.67 -0.24 -7.51
N ASP A 111 5.77 0.02 -8.22
CA ASP A 111 5.86 1.16 -9.13
C ASP A 111 4.83 1.05 -10.28
N HIS A 112 3.83 1.93 -10.24
CA HIS A 112 2.75 1.97 -11.23
C HIS A 112 3.04 2.88 -12.43
N ARG A 113 4.13 3.66 -12.39
CA ARG A 113 4.45 4.67 -13.42
C ARG A 113 4.86 4.08 -14.76
N ARG A 114 5.44 2.86 -14.74
CA ARG A 114 6.04 2.22 -15.93
C ARG A 114 5.28 1.00 -16.44
N LEU A 115 4.13 0.71 -15.84
CA LEU A 115 3.33 -0.44 -16.25
C LEU A 115 2.79 -0.29 -17.68
N THR A 116 2.83 -1.38 -18.41
CA THR A 116 2.13 -1.49 -19.70
C THR A 116 0.62 -1.27 -19.48
N PRO A 117 -0.02 -0.35 -20.22
CA PRO A 117 -1.46 -0.08 -20.07
C PRO A 117 -2.31 -1.35 -20.24
N GLY A 118 -3.35 -1.49 -19.41
CA GLY A 118 -4.28 -2.64 -19.43
C GLY A 118 -3.81 -3.85 -18.61
N THR A 119 -2.59 -3.82 -18.05
CA THR A 119 -2.03 -4.99 -17.35
C THR A 119 -2.44 -5.11 -15.89
N ASN A 120 -2.77 -3.98 -15.21
CA ASN A 120 -3.14 -4.00 -13.80
C ASN A 120 -4.16 -2.90 -13.46
N ARG A 121 -5.45 -3.28 -13.30
CA ARG A 121 -6.54 -2.35 -13.00
C ARG A 121 -6.24 -1.44 -11.80
N ASN A 122 -5.85 -2.01 -10.68
CA ASN A 122 -5.71 -1.24 -9.44
C ASN A 122 -4.52 -0.28 -9.49
N LEU A 123 -3.43 -0.66 -10.15
CA LEU A 123 -2.26 0.21 -10.33
C LEU A 123 -2.52 1.31 -11.38
N GLU A 124 -3.35 1.03 -12.39
CA GLU A 124 -3.78 2.04 -13.35
C GLU A 124 -4.66 3.14 -12.74
N LEU A 125 -5.52 2.77 -11.79
CA LEU A 125 -6.31 3.76 -11.04
C LEU A 125 -5.40 4.71 -10.23
N ARG A 126 -4.32 4.19 -9.66
CA ARG A 126 -3.32 5.03 -8.97
C ARG A 126 -2.57 5.94 -9.93
N ARG A 127 -2.17 5.41 -11.08
CA ARG A 127 -1.52 6.22 -12.14
C ARG A 127 -2.45 7.31 -12.66
N GLU A 128 -3.73 7.03 -12.81
CA GLU A 128 -4.74 8.03 -13.21
C GLU A 128 -4.84 9.15 -12.16
N PHE A 129 -4.98 8.81 -10.88
CA PHE A 129 -5.05 9.80 -9.82
C PHE A 129 -3.74 10.57 -9.64
N ALA A 130 -2.59 9.92 -9.87
CA ALA A 130 -1.29 10.59 -9.83
C ALA A 130 -1.20 11.74 -10.85
N ALA A 131 -1.82 11.59 -12.04
CA ALA A 131 -1.87 12.66 -13.04
C ALA A 131 -2.73 13.86 -12.57
N ASP A 132 -3.84 13.60 -11.88
CA ASP A 132 -4.66 14.67 -11.28
C ASP A 132 -3.86 15.40 -10.19
N LEU A 133 -3.12 14.66 -9.38
CA LEU A 133 -2.30 15.19 -8.30
C LEU A 133 -1.14 16.04 -8.82
N ASP A 134 -0.50 15.60 -9.92
CA ASP A 134 0.60 16.35 -10.57
C ASP A 134 0.11 17.67 -11.21
N ALA A 135 -1.17 17.75 -11.57
CA ALA A 135 -1.79 18.96 -12.11
C ALA A 135 -2.31 19.92 -11.02
N ALA A 136 -2.43 19.48 -9.78
CA ALA A 136 -2.99 20.25 -8.68
C ALA A 136 -1.95 21.22 -8.08
N PRO A 137 -2.35 22.42 -7.62
CA PRO A 137 -1.44 23.39 -6.98
C PRO A 137 -1.19 23.02 -5.49
N ILE A 138 -0.70 21.83 -5.23
CA ILE A 138 -0.40 21.30 -3.90
C ILE A 138 0.88 20.46 -3.97
N GLN A 139 1.71 20.50 -2.95
CA GLN A 139 2.87 19.61 -2.88
C GLN A 139 2.41 18.18 -2.61
N ALA A 140 2.86 17.24 -3.42
CA ALA A 140 2.49 15.85 -3.30
C ALA A 140 3.68 14.94 -3.07
N ALA A 141 3.49 13.88 -2.27
CA ALA A 141 4.49 12.82 -2.07
C ALA A 141 3.82 11.44 -2.05
N SER A 142 4.16 10.58 -3.02
CA SER A 142 3.72 9.18 -3.06
C SER A 142 4.75 8.29 -2.39
N VAL A 143 4.31 7.29 -1.62
CA VAL A 143 5.17 6.25 -1.06
C VAL A 143 4.91 4.94 -1.80
N LEU A 144 5.93 4.43 -2.48
CA LEU A 144 5.91 3.15 -3.18
C LEU A 144 6.72 2.14 -2.38
N ASN A 145 6.10 1.05 -1.99
CA ASN A 145 6.64 0.07 -1.04
C ASN A 145 6.79 -1.35 -1.62
N GLY A 146 6.57 -1.53 -2.91
CA GLY A 146 6.48 -2.85 -3.50
C GLY A 146 5.24 -3.62 -3.05
N MET A 147 5.38 -4.91 -2.76
CA MET A 147 4.35 -5.76 -2.18
C MET A 147 4.44 -5.72 -0.65
N PHE A 148 3.31 -5.86 0.06
CA PHE A 148 3.37 -6.09 1.49
C PHE A 148 3.99 -7.45 1.80
N THR A 149 5.03 -7.47 2.64
CA THR A 149 5.79 -8.69 2.97
C THR A 149 4.90 -9.77 3.60
N GLU A 150 3.87 -9.37 4.34
CA GLU A 150 2.90 -10.27 4.98
C GLU A 150 2.16 -11.15 3.97
N LEU A 151 2.01 -10.70 2.71
CA LEU A 151 1.37 -11.48 1.65
C LEU A 151 2.15 -12.77 1.34
N LEU A 152 3.46 -12.81 1.59
CA LEU A 152 4.28 -14.03 1.43
C LEU A 152 3.85 -15.14 2.41
N ALA A 153 3.30 -14.78 3.56
CA ALA A 153 2.86 -15.71 4.61
C ALA A 153 1.45 -16.28 4.34
N GLY A 154 1.18 -16.75 3.13
CA GLY A 154 0.02 -17.54 2.78
C GLY A 154 -1.15 -16.79 2.14
N GLN A 155 -1.18 -15.45 2.14
CA GLN A 155 -2.24 -14.70 1.47
C GLN A 155 -2.04 -14.64 -0.06
N ALA A 156 -0.80 -14.52 -0.52
CA ALA A 156 -0.44 -14.66 -1.92
C ALA A 156 -0.02 -16.13 -2.21
N PRO A 157 -0.52 -16.77 -3.29
CA PRO A 157 -0.20 -18.16 -3.60
C PRO A 157 1.21 -18.31 -4.21
N LEU A 158 2.20 -17.61 -3.64
CA LEU A 158 3.60 -17.72 -4.06
C LEU A 158 4.27 -18.93 -3.39
N ILE A 159 4.03 -19.11 -2.08
CA ILE A 159 4.59 -20.22 -1.30
C ILE A 159 3.48 -21.24 -1.00
N LEU A 160 3.56 -22.40 -1.63
CA LEU A 160 2.67 -23.54 -1.38
C LEU A 160 3.26 -24.38 -0.24
N ARG A 161 3.01 -23.99 1.01
CA ARG A 161 3.61 -24.56 2.23
C ARG A 161 3.47 -26.08 2.28
N ASP A 162 2.24 -26.59 2.12
CA ASP A 162 1.94 -28.03 2.23
C ASP A 162 2.61 -28.88 1.13
N ARG A 163 2.86 -28.26 -0.03
CA ARG A 163 3.51 -28.89 -1.18
C ARG A 163 5.02 -28.65 -1.20
N LYS A 164 5.54 -27.82 -0.29
CA LYS A 164 6.92 -27.35 -0.27
C LYS A 164 7.39 -26.82 -1.64
N ARG A 165 6.60 -25.94 -2.25
CA ARG A 165 6.87 -25.33 -3.56
C ARG A 165 6.84 -23.81 -3.46
N VAL A 166 7.73 -23.18 -4.18
CA VAL A 166 7.67 -21.72 -4.44
C VAL A 166 7.41 -21.51 -5.93
N LEU A 167 6.30 -20.87 -6.22
CA LEU A 167 5.89 -20.57 -7.60
C LEU A 167 6.65 -19.37 -8.14
N TYR A 168 6.93 -19.40 -9.45
CA TYR A 168 7.45 -18.26 -10.17
C TYR A 168 6.96 -18.24 -11.61
N TRP A 169 6.93 -17.05 -12.20
CA TRP A 169 6.58 -16.84 -13.60
C TRP A 169 7.77 -16.22 -14.34
N SER A 170 7.98 -16.62 -15.58
CA SER A 170 9.11 -16.20 -16.43
C SER A 170 10.46 -16.53 -15.81
N SER A 171 10.94 -15.78 -14.82
CA SER A 171 12.25 -15.97 -14.16
C SER A 171 12.12 -16.14 -12.66
N ALA A 172 12.82 -17.15 -12.10
CA ALA A 172 12.94 -17.34 -10.66
C ALA A 172 13.87 -16.30 -10.00
N ASP A 173 14.63 -15.57 -10.81
CA ASP A 173 15.62 -14.58 -10.37
C ASP A 173 15.11 -13.14 -10.55
N GLN A 174 13.81 -12.95 -10.93
CA GLN A 174 13.17 -11.63 -10.91
C GLN A 174 13.10 -11.12 -9.47
N VAL A 175 13.58 -9.91 -9.25
CA VAL A 175 13.54 -9.24 -7.95
C VAL A 175 12.11 -8.82 -7.65
N LEU A 176 11.69 -9.09 -6.44
CA LEU A 176 10.42 -8.68 -5.84
C LEU A 176 10.74 -7.75 -4.67
N ASP A 177 10.33 -6.48 -4.77
CA ASP A 177 10.46 -5.52 -3.67
C ASP A 177 9.32 -5.76 -2.67
N VAL A 178 9.67 -5.91 -1.39
CA VAL A 178 8.70 -6.19 -0.32
C VAL A 178 8.94 -5.31 0.90
N THR A 179 7.86 -4.84 1.52
CA THR A 179 7.92 -4.00 2.72
C THR A 179 6.74 -4.35 3.62
N THR A 180 6.94 -4.46 4.93
CA THR A 180 5.83 -4.71 5.85
C THR A 180 4.87 -3.51 5.93
N LYS A 181 3.64 -3.77 6.35
CA LYS A 181 2.66 -2.71 6.60
C LYS A 181 3.14 -1.74 7.69
N ASP A 182 3.85 -2.23 8.71
CA ASP A 182 4.38 -1.39 9.78
C ASP A 182 5.54 -0.51 9.29
N ASP A 183 6.48 -1.05 8.53
CA ASP A 183 7.56 -0.26 7.93
C ASP A 183 7.03 0.75 6.91
N THR A 184 6.00 0.37 6.14
CA THR A 184 5.30 1.29 5.23
C THR A 184 4.64 2.42 6.02
N ALA A 185 3.93 2.11 7.11
CA ALA A 185 3.27 3.11 7.96
C ALA A 185 4.28 4.09 8.57
N ARG A 186 5.40 3.59 9.10
CA ARG A 186 6.51 4.40 9.60
C ARG A 186 7.05 5.33 8.51
N THR A 187 7.30 4.82 7.33
CA THR A 187 7.77 5.64 6.20
C THR A 187 6.78 6.73 5.83
N VAL A 188 5.48 6.39 5.75
CA VAL A 188 4.42 7.37 5.45
C VAL A 188 4.37 8.48 6.49
N ALA A 189 4.51 8.15 7.78
CA ALA A 189 4.55 9.15 8.84
C ALA A 189 5.76 10.09 8.68
N LEU A 190 6.94 9.55 8.40
CA LEU A 190 8.14 10.35 8.16
C LEU A 190 8.02 11.25 6.93
N VAL A 191 7.48 10.73 5.82
CA VAL A 191 7.21 11.52 4.60
C VAL A 191 6.17 12.61 4.85
N ALA A 192 5.13 12.31 5.63
CA ALA A 192 4.11 13.30 5.99
C ALA A 192 4.67 14.45 6.83
N LEU A 193 5.72 14.21 7.61
CA LEU A 193 6.37 15.21 8.45
C LEU A 193 7.55 15.92 7.77
N ASP A 194 8.00 15.44 6.60
CA ASP A 194 9.07 16.03 5.82
C ASP A 194 8.50 17.06 4.83
N ALA A 195 8.74 18.35 5.10
CA ALA A 195 8.32 19.43 4.21
C ALA A 195 9.03 19.41 2.84
N ASP A 196 10.20 18.78 2.77
CA ASP A 196 11.04 18.68 1.56
C ASP A 196 10.95 17.28 0.93
N ALA A 197 9.91 16.51 1.28
CA ALA A 197 9.71 15.18 0.72
C ALA A 197 9.62 15.24 -0.82
N PRO A 198 10.33 14.35 -1.55
CA PRO A 198 10.24 14.32 -3.00
C PRO A 198 8.85 13.84 -3.45
N ARG A 199 8.55 14.09 -4.73
CA ARG A 199 7.27 13.66 -5.33
C ARG A 199 6.99 12.15 -5.18
N VAL A 200 8.04 11.32 -5.16
CA VAL A 200 7.97 9.88 -4.95
C VAL A 200 9.10 9.44 -4.02
N VAL A 201 8.75 8.65 -3.02
CA VAL A 201 9.67 7.94 -2.12
C VAL A 201 9.49 6.45 -2.35
N GLU A 202 10.56 5.76 -2.73
CA GLU A 202 10.57 4.31 -2.97
C GLU A 202 11.27 3.60 -1.82
N VAL A 203 10.60 2.64 -1.16
CA VAL A 203 11.19 1.88 -0.06
C VAL A 203 10.99 0.38 -0.23
N ALA A 204 12.01 -0.40 0.11
CA ALA A 204 11.95 -1.85 0.16
C ALA A 204 12.55 -2.34 1.48
N GLY A 205 11.72 -2.94 2.32
CA GLY A 205 12.19 -3.58 3.56
C GLY A 205 13.11 -4.76 3.27
N ASP A 206 12.79 -5.49 2.19
CA ASP A 206 13.65 -6.54 1.63
C ASP A 206 13.47 -6.61 0.10
N ARG A 207 14.46 -7.20 -0.58
CA ARG A 207 14.45 -7.44 -2.03
C ARG A 207 14.78 -8.90 -2.26
N VAL A 208 13.77 -9.68 -2.61
CA VAL A 208 13.90 -11.14 -2.71
C VAL A 208 13.54 -11.65 -4.09
N THR A 209 14.10 -12.79 -4.47
CA THR A 209 13.72 -13.56 -5.66
C THR A 209 12.95 -14.82 -5.24
N ALA A 210 12.20 -15.44 -6.13
CA ALA A 210 11.55 -16.72 -5.84
C ALA A 210 12.57 -17.80 -5.43
N ARG A 211 13.80 -17.75 -5.97
CA ARG A 211 14.90 -18.63 -5.59
C ARG A 211 15.30 -18.43 -4.14
N GLN A 212 15.57 -17.18 -3.76
CA GLN A 212 15.93 -16.84 -2.38
C GLN A 212 14.81 -17.18 -1.39
N VAL A 213 13.56 -16.99 -1.78
CA VAL A 213 12.38 -17.38 -0.97
C VAL A 213 12.35 -18.91 -0.77
N ALA A 214 12.69 -19.72 -1.79
CA ALA A 214 12.74 -21.19 -1.65
C ALA A 214 13.90 -21.64 -0.76
N GLU A 215 15.05 -21.01 -0.87
CA GLU A 215 16.22 -21.26 0.00
C GLU A 215 15.89 -20.90 1.45
N LEU A 216 15.31 -19.72 1.67
CA LEU A 216 14.89 -19.25 2.97
C LEU A 216 13.83 -20.16 3.62
N ALA A 217 12.81 -20.55 2.85
CA ALA A 217 11.77 -21.45 3.33
C ALA A 217 12.34 -22.86 3.68
N THR A 218 13.34 -23.33 2.94
CA THR A 218 14.05 -24.57 3.22
C THR A 218 14.80 -24.47 4.55
N GLU A 219 15.57 -23.41 4.74
CA GLU A 219 16.32 -23.16 5.97
C GLU A 219 15.40 -23.08 7.19
N LEU A 220 14.36 -22.25 7.11
CA LEU A 220 13.46 -21.95 8.23
C LEU A 220 12.58 -23.13 8.64
N SER A 221 12.16 -23.96 7.67
CA SER A 221 11.26 -25.09 7.95
C SER A 221 11.97 -26.42 8.21
N GLY A 222 13.28 -26.52 7.93
CA GLY A 222 14.04 -27.77 7.94
C GLY A 222 13.63 -28.78 6.85
N GLY A 223 12.75 -28.37 5.92
CA GLY A 223 12.26 -29.22 4.83
C GLY A 223 12.52 -28.60 3.47
N THR A 224 12.95 -29.37 2.48
CA THR A 224 13.34 -28.88 1.16
C THR A 224 12.16 -28.24 0.39
N PHE A 225 12.20 -26.95 0.18
CA PHE A 225 11.33 -26.23 -0.75
C PHE A 225 11.99 -26.20 -2.13
N THR A 226 11.22 -26.44 -3.17
CA THR A 226 11.72 -26.41 -4.54
C THR A 226 10.96 -25.39 -5.39
N LEU A 227 11.63 -24.83 -6.36
CA LEU A 227 11.04 -23.94 -7.33
C LEU A 227 10.05 -24.68 -8.24
N GLN A 228 8.92 -24.06 -8.52
CA GLN A 228 7.93 -24.54 -9.49
C GLN A 228 7.60 -23.44 -10.50
N TRP A 229 8.05 -23.64 -11.73
CA TRP A 229 7.65 -22.76 -12.82
C TRP A 229 6.13 -22.87 -13.08
N ALA A 230 5.44 -21.75 -13.01
CA ALA A 230 3.98 -21.66 -13.16
C ALA A 230 3.54 -21.04 -14.49
N GLY A 231 4.48 -20.82 -15.40
CA GLY A 231 4.23 -20.25 -16.73
C GLY A 231 4.99 -18.95 -16.96
N THR A 232 4.63 -18.25 -18.02
CA THR A 232 5.14 -16.90 -18.31
C THR A 232 4.20 -15.83 -17.77
N THR A 233 4.69 -14.59 -17.65
CA THR A 233 3.84 -13.43 -17.34
C THR A 233 2.74 -13.23 -18.39
N GLY A 234 3.01 -13.57 -19.66
CA GLY A 234 2.01 -13.54 -20.73
C GLY A 234 0.88 -14.55 -20.53
N THR A 235 1.20 -15.80 -20.14
CA THR A 235 0.17 -16.80 -19.83
C THR A 235 -0.65 -16.41 -18.60
N LEU A 236 -0.01 -15.85 -17.59
CA LEU A 236 -0.69 -15.36 -16.38
C LEU A 236 -1.62 -14.17 -16.71
N SER A 237 -1.18 -13.26 -17.57
CA SER A 237 -2.00 -12.14 -18.05
C SER A 237 -3.25 -12.61 -18.80
N ALA A 238 -3.10 -13.64 -19.68
CA ALA A 238 -4.24 -14.25 -20.36
C ALA A 238 -5.23 -14.88 -19.39
N MET A 239 -4.73 -15.59 -18.36
CA MET A 239 -5.58 -16.17 -17.31
C MET A 239 -6.31 -15.07 -16.50
N ALA A 240 -5.63 -13.98 -16.16
CA ALA A 240 -6.24 -12.84 -15.49
C ALA A 240 -7.36 -12.21 -16.34
N ALA A 241 -7.14 -12.07 -17.66
CA ALA A 241 -8.15 -11.54 -18.57
C ALA A 241 -9.40 -12.42 -18.65
N VAL A 242 -9.24 -13.75 -18.69
CA VAL A 242 -10.34 -14.70 -18.62
C VAL A 242 -11.06 -14.62 -17.27
N GLY A 243 -10.30 -14.63 -16.17
CA GLY A 243 -10.87 -14.51 -14.81
C GLY A 243 -11.69 -13.23 -14.64
N ARG A 244 -11.18 -12.10 -15.19
CA ARG A 244 -11.91 -10.82 -15.17
C ARG A 244 -13.24 -10.89 -15.92
N ARG A 245 -13.27 -11.54 -17.09
CA ARG A 245 -14.52 -11.72 -17.88
C ARG A 245 -15.56 -12.60 -17.18
N LEU A 246 -15.10 -13.55 -16.37
CA LEU A 246 -15.94 -14.49 -15.64
C LEU A 246 -16.28 -13.99 -14.22
N SER A 247 -15.73 -12.86 -13.80
CA SER A 247 -15.98 -12.29 -12.46
C SER A 247 -17.45 -11.91 -12.33
N ARG A 248 -18.07 -12.33 -11.22
CA ARG A 248 -19.45 -12.00 -10.87
C ARG A 248 -19.58 -10.64 -10.20
N ASP A 249 -18.50 -10.17 -9.57
CA ASP A 249 -18.40 -8.86 -8.93
C ASP A 249 -17.24 -8.10 -9.53
N PRO A 250 -17.48 -7.17 -10.47
CA PRO A 250 -16.45 -6.34 -11.07
C PRO A 250 -15.91 -5.29 -10.10
N ASP A 251 -16.64 -4.98 -9.02
CA ASP A 251 -16.31 -3.95 -8.05
C ASP A 251 -15.54 -4.51 -6.84
N GLU A 252 -15.37 -5.82 -6.75
CA GLU A 252 -14.47 -6.43 -5.76
C GLU A 252 -13.04 -5.84 -5.91
N THR A 253 -12.47 -5.38 -4.80
CA THR A 253 -11.17 -4.70 -4.81
C THR A 253 -10.03 -5.66 -5.15
N PHE A 254 -10.05 -6.88 -4.60
CA PHE A 254 -8.99 -7.88 -4.74
C PHE A 254 -9.49 -9.26 -5.18
N PRO A 255 -10.23 -9.39 -6.30
CA PRO A 255 -10.60 -10.70 -6.82
C PRO A 255 -9.35 -11.46 -7.27
N ALA A 256 -9.43 -12.77 -7.39
CA ALA A 256 -8.29 -13.63 -7.74
C ALA A 256 -7.57 -13.19 -9.03
N TRP A 257 -8.30 -12.74 -10.04
CA TRP A 257 -7.71 -12.24 -11.28
C TRP A 257 -6.90 -10.94 -11.09
N GLN A 258 -7.26 -10.11 -10.11
CA GLN A 258 -6.49 -8.92 -9.74
C GLN A 258 -5.16 -9.32 -9.07
N GLY A 259 -5.16 -10.35 -8.24
CA GLY A 259 -3.93 -10.95 -7.70
C GLY A 259 -2.98 -11.42 -8.79
N MET A 260 -3.51 -12.06 -9.86
CA MET A 260 -2.73 -12.44 -11.03
C MET A 260 -2.12 -11.22 -11.73
N GLN A 261 -2.84 -10.10 -11.85
CA GLN A 261 -2.31 -8.88 -12.44
C GLN A 261 -1.17 -8.27 -11.62
N TYR A 262 -1.24 -8.34 -10.28
CA TYR A 262 -0.11 -7.93 -9.43
C TYR A 262 1.12 -8.80 -9.69
N PHE A 263 0.96 -10.12 -9.77
CA PHE A 263 2.09 -11.00 -10.13
C PHE A 263 2.64 -10.73 -11.53
N VAL A 264 1.79 -10.40 -12.52
CA VAL A 264 2.27 -9.96 -13.83
C VAL A 264 3.17 -8.75 -13.69
N SER A 265 2.72 -7.70 -12.96
CA SER A 265 3.48 -6.47 -12.76
C SER A 265 4.82 -6.72 -12.07
N MET A 266 4.85 -7.64 -11.09
CA MET A 266 6.05 -7.96 -10.32
C MET A 266 7.03 -8.84 -11.10
N PHE A 267 6.56 -9.95 -11.69
CA PHE A 267 7.42 -10.90 -12.41
C PHE A 267 7.81 -10.44 -13.81
N SER A 268 7.20 -9.39 -14.36
CA SER A 268 7.70 -8.72 -15.57
C SER A 268 8.84 -7.73 -15.29
N GLY A 269 9.02 -7.33 -14.02
CA GLY A 269 9.95 -6.27 -13.62
C GLY A 269 9.43 -4.86 -13.90
N GLU A 270 8.24 -4.71 -14.49
CA GLU A 270 7.67 -3.37 -14.74
C GLU A 270 7.30 -2.64 -13.45
N GLY A 271 6.91 -3.37 -12.40
CA GLY A 271 6.56 -2.84 -11.08
C GLY A 271 7.74 -2.74 -10.11
N GLU A 272 8.96 -3.06 -10.52
CA GLU A 272 10.16 -3.01 -9.68
C GLU A 272 10.52 -1.57 -9.29
N LEU A 273 10.88 -1.36 -8.02
CA LEU A 273 11.38 -0.09 -7.50
C LEU A 273 12.83 0.14 -7.96
N ARG A 274 13.17 1.35 -8.35
CA ARG A 274 14.49 1.64 -8.96
C ARG A 274 15.38 2.54 -8.14
N HIS A 275 14.78 3.40 -7.32
CA HIS A 275 15.49 4.40 -6.53
C HIS A 275 15.11 4.23 -5.07
N ILE A 276 15.76 3.27 -4.38
CA ILE A 276 15.41 2.94 -3.00
C ILE A 276 15.92 4.05 -2.07
N ASP A 277 14.98 4.70 -1.38
CA ASP A 277 15.20 5.83 -0.46
C ASP A 277 15.27 5.38 1.02
N ASN A 278 15.63 4.14 1.29
CA ASN A 278 15.61 3.55 2.63
C ASN A 278 16.37 4.34 3.69
N ASP A 279 17.43 5.05 3.29
CA ASP A 279 18.29 5.81 4.21
C ASP A 279 17.91 7.31 4.30
N ARG A 280 16.84 7.75 3.59
CA ARG A 280 16.43 9.16 3.55
C ARG A 280 16.20 9.75 4.93
N TYR A 281 15.59 8.99 5.83
CA TYR A 281 15.27 9.41 7.19
C TYR A 281 16.24 8.81 8.23
N GLY A 282 17.51 8.65 7.84
CA GLY A 282 18.53 8.02 8.65
C GLY A 282 18.47 6.50 8.59
N ARG A 283 19.40 5.85 9.31
CA ARG A 283 19.48 4.39 9.30
C ARG A 283 18.27 3.77 9.99
N GLN A 284 17.40 3.13 9.21
CA GLN A 284 16.22 2.40 9.68
C GLN A 284 16.55 0.91 9.84
N THR A 285 15.88 0.26 10.79
CA THR A 285 15.82 -1.21 10.84
C THR A 285 14.59 -1.65 10.06
N TRP A 286 14.81 -2.38 8.99
CA TRP A 286 13.74 -2.90 8.14
C TRP A 286 13.41 -4.33 8.50
N THR A 287 12.12 -4.65 8.50
CA THR A 287 11.63 -6.02 8.68
C THR A 287 11.81 -6.80 7.39
N THR A 288 12.53 -7.91 7.46
CA THR A 288 12.86 -8.72 6.29
C THR A 288 11.80 -9.79 5.98
N ALA A 289 11.88 -10.42 4.80
CA ALA A 289 11.07 -11.58 4.48
C ALA A 289 11.29 -12.74 5.47
N ARG A 290 12.51 -12.88 6.00
CA ARG A 290 12.85 -13.86 7.05
C ARG A 290 11.99 -13.67 8.30
N ASP A 291 11.90 -12.43 8.78
CA ASP A 291 11.18 -12.11 10.02
C ASP A 291 9.68 -12.46 9.92
N ILE A 292 9.11 -12.32 8.73
CA ILE A 292 7.70 -12.66 8.46
C ILE A 292 7.51 -14.18 8.22
N LEU A 293 8.42 -14.81 7.49
CA LEU A 293 8.28 -16.23 7.12
C LEU A 293 8.62 -17.17 8.27
N GLN A 294 9.51 -16.79 9.17
CA GLN A 294 9.97 -17.65 10.27
C GLN A 294 8.80 -18.10 11.18
N PRO A 295 8.00 -17.22 11.78
CA PRO A 295 6.89 -17.64 12.63
C PRO A 295 5.80 -18.37 11.84
N TRP A 296 5.56 -17.98 10.59
CA TRP A 296 4.57 -18.63 9.74
C TRP A 296 4.96 -20.08 9.36
N LEU A 297 6.21 -20.32 8.98
CA LEU A 297 6.70 -21.66 8.63
C LEU A 297 6.81 -22.57 9.86
N ALA A 298 7.15 -22.01 11.04
CA ALA A 298 7.15 -22.74 12.30
C ALA A 298 5.74 -23.11 12.81
N GLY A 299 4.68 -22.55 12.22
CA GLY A 299 3.29 -22.78 12.65
C GLY A 299 2.91 -22.05 13.94
N THR A 300 3.74 -21.13 14.40
CA THR A 300 3.52 -20.30 15.62
C THR A 300 2.90 -18.95 15.29
N GLY A 301 2.92 -18.53 14.02
CA GLY A 301 2.30 -17.30 13.52
C GLY A 301 1.03 -17.59 12.76
N SER A 302 -0.06 -16.86 13.05
CA SER A 302 -1.21 -16.80 12.17
C SER A 302 -0.79 -16.09 10.88
N PRO A 303 -1.31 -16.46 9.68
CA PRO A 303 -1.17 -15.57 8.52
C PRO A 303 -1.68 -14.21 8.95
N ALA A 304 -0.88 -13.16 8.77
CA ALA A 304 -1.27 -11.81 9.16
C ALA A 304 -2.59 -11.45 8.46
N ALA A 305 -3.59 -11.08 9.25
CA ALA A 305 -4.91 -10.67 8.79
C ALA A 305 -4.84 -9.37 7.99
#